data_0d171156773f6507581cba25d1cfa5ad
#
_entry.id   0d171156773f6507581cba25d1cfa5ad
#
_cell.length_a   1.000
_cell.length_b   1.000
_cell.length_c   1.000
_cell.angle_alpha   90.00
_cell.angle_beta   90.00
_cell.angle_gamma   90.00
#
_symmetry.space_group_name_H-M   'P 1'
#
loop_
_entity.id
_entity.type
_entity.pdbx_description
1 polymer ?
#
loop_
_entity_poly.entity_id
_entity_poly.type
_entity_poly.pdbx_seq_one_letter_code
_entity_poly.pdbx_strand_id
1 'polypeptide(L)'
;DNEELRESYVMEAIYWDVLRGYLYDIENRIANIRSLVKKAENLETLNETPVRIAEARKSFADAMPGTDLSHYTFEDAQGKTVSLADFKGKYVFIDMWSTGCNPCIGEIPYIRDLEKRLSGKPIVWVSISLDLNKKVWLDFLQKNNMSGIQLICDKGFKHPFIKQIGLSGIPQFLLLDKEGKVIDANTLRPSNPVMGKLLEFILNRSE
;
A
#
# COMPACT_ATOMS: atom_id res chain seq x y z
N ASP A 1 27.71 20.25 9.08
CA ASP A 1 28.54 19.15 8.59
C ASP A 1 27.69 18.20 7.76
N ASN A 2 28.22 17.80 6.60
CA ASN A 2 27.47 16.99 5.63
C ASN A 2 27.17 15.55 6.16
N GLU A 3 27.99 15.07 7.11
CA GLU A 3 27.82 13.77 7.78
C GLU A 3 26.69 13.79 8.79
N GLU A 4 26.57 14.84 9.54
CA GLU A 4 25.52 15.04 10.54
C GLU A 4 24.13 15.14 9.91
N LEU A 5 24.04 15.87 8.79
CA LEU A 5 22.80 15.95 8.01
C LEU A 5 22.38 14.58 7.44
N ARG A 6 23.35 13.79 6.93
CA ARG A 6 23.07 12.44 6.42
C ARG A 6 22.54 11.51 7.51
N GLU A 7 23.16 11.54 8.70
CA GLU A 7 22.74 10.74 9.83
C GLU A 7 21.33 11.10 10.27
N SER A 8 21.00 12.39 10.37
CA SER A 8 19.66 12.87 10.71
C SER A 8 18.61 12.40 9.69
N TYR A 9 18.90 12.50 8.39
CA TYR A 9 18.00 12.04 7.33
C TYR A 9 17.72 10.55 7.40
N VAL A 10 18.76 9.76 7.68
CA VAL A 10 18.64 8.30 7.77
C VAL A 10 17.78 7.89 8.97
N MET A 11 17.98 8.54 10.12
CA MET A 11 17.22 8.29 11.33
C MET A 11 15.74 8.68 11.15
N GLU A 12 15.49 9.84 10.53
CA GLU A 12 14.14 10.31 10.22
C GLU A 12 13.42 9.37 9.25
N ALA A 13 14.09 8.88 8.22
CA ALA A 13 13.53 7.92 7.28
C ALA A 13 13.07 6.63 7.97
N ILE A 14 13.89 6.04 8.86
CA ILE A 14 13.51 4.86 9.63
C ILE A 14 12.36 5.14 10.59
N TYR A 15 12.39 6.27 11.28
CA TYR A 15 11.30 6.66 12.16
C TYR A 15 9.96 6.73 11.42
N TRP A 16 9.94 7.36 10.24
CA TRP A 16 8.74 7.44 9.41
C TRP A 16 8.32 6.09 8.83
N ASP A 17 9.26 5.23 8.46
CA ASP A 17 8.96 3.88 7.99
C ASP A 17 8.25 3.06 9.10
N VAL A 18 8.74 3.12 10.33
CA VAL A 18 8.11 2.43 11.47
C VAL A 18 6.72 2.99 11.76
N LEU A 19 6.57 4.33 11.80
CA LEU A 19 5.28 4.97 12.08
C LEU A 19 4.23 4.71 11.01
N ARG A 20 4.65 4.56 9.75
CA ARG A 20 3.75 4.30 8.61
C ARG A 20 3.52 2.81 8.35
N GLY A 21 4.10 1.93 9.17
CA GLY A 21 3.98 0.49 8.98
C GLY A 21 4.80 -0.08 7.83
N TYR A 22 5.78 0.65 7.27
CA TYR A 22 6.72 0.13 6.27
C TYR A 22 7.76 -0.77 6.92
N LEU A 23 7.31 -1.93 7.43
CA LEU A 23 8.13 -2.83 8.25
C LEU A 23 8.85 -3.91 7.42
N TYR A 24 8.60 -3.95 6.11
CA TYR A 24 9.28 -4.90 5.23
C TYR A 24 10.77 -4.60 5.18
N ASP A 25 11.57 -5.64 5.48
CA ASP A 25 13.03 -5.58 5.48
C ASP A 25 13.65 -4.49 6.40
N ILE A 26 12.89 -3.97 7.36
CA ILE A 26 13.33 -2.85 8.20
C ILE A 26 14.55 -3.23 9.07
N GLU A 27 14.66 -4.49 9.53
CA GLU A 27 15.80 -4.96 10.31
C GLU A 27 17.09 -4.96 9.49
N ASN A 28 17.04 -5.40 8.23
CA ASN A 28 18.20 -5.35 7.34
C ASN A 28 18.58 -3.90 7.01
N ARG A 29 17.59 -3.03 6.82
CA ARG A 29 17.86 -1.59 6.62
C ARG A 29 18.53 -0.98 7.83
N ILE A 30 18.05 -1.26 9.06
CA ILE A 30 18.66 -0.80 10.30
C ILE A 30 20.08 -1.36 10.44
N ALA A 31 20.30 -2.64 10.16
CA ALA A 31 21.62 -3.26 10.21
C ALA A 31 22.61 -2.58 9.24
N ASN A 32 22.17 -2.30 8.02
CA ASN A 32 23.00 -1.66 7.00
C ASN A 32 23.38 -0.23 7.35
N ILE A 33 22.53 0.54 8.01
CA ILE A 33 22.82 1.93 8.36
C ILE A 33 23.53 2.07 9.69
N ARG A 34 23.52 1.05 10.54
CA ARG A 34 24.08 1.11 11.90
C ARG A 34 25.56 1.53 11.89
N SER A 35 26.31 1.12 10.88
CA SER A 35 27.72 1.51 10.69
C SER A 35 27.89 2.98 10.30
N LEU A 36 26.83 3.63 9.82
CA LEU A 36 26.84 5.04 9.40
C LEU A 36 26.44 5.99 10.52
N VAL A 37 25.87 5.45 11.62
CA VAL A 37 25.37 6.24 12.75
C VAL A 37 26.50 6.38 13.78
N LYS A 38 26.90 7.61 14.08
CA LYS A 38 28.01 7.93 14.98
C LYS A 38 27.58 8.61 16.26
N LYS A 39 26.45 9.36 16.24
CA LYS A 39 25.97 10.04 17.43
C LYS A 39 25.40 9.05 18.45
N ALA A 40 25.80 9.17 19.72
CA ALA A 40 25.35 8.27 20.79
C ALA A 40 23.81 8.26 20.94
N GLU A 41 23.17 9.42 20.85
CA GLU A 41 21.69 9.56 20.91
C GLU A 41 20.98 8.80 19.78
N ASN A 42 21.53 8.82 18.57
CA ASN A 42 20.98 8.10 17.41
C ASN A 42 21.22 6.59 17.54
N LEU A 43 22.37 6.17 18.09
CA LEU A 43 22.62 4.75 18.41
C LEU A 43 21.66 4.22 19.47
N GLU A 44 21.35 5.02 20.49
CA GLU A 44 20.34 4.69 21.49
C GLU A 44 18.95 4.53 20.85
N THR A 45 18.57 5.49 20.01
CA THR A 45 17.31 5.42 19.24
C THR A 45 17.26 4.18 18.35
N LEU A 46 18.35 3.83 17.66
CA LEU A 46 18.43 2.58 16.87
C LEU A 46 18.31 1.34 17.73
N ASN A 47 18.82 1.34 18.96
CA ASN A 47 18.71 0.22 19.89
C ASN A 47 17.27 0.04 20.40
N GLU A 48 16.51 1.13 20.55
CA GLU A 48 15.09 1.08 20.90
C GLU A 48 14.17 0.72 19.71
N THR A 49 14.64 0.91 18.49
CA THR A 49 13.86 0.69 17.26
C THR A 49 13.26 -0.72 17.18
N PRO A 50 13.94 -1.84 17.57
CA PRO A 50 13.33 -3.16 17.59
C PRO A 50 12.06 -3.24 18.44
N VAL A 51 12.03 -2.55 19.58
CA VAL A 51 10.83 -2.49 20.45
C VAL A 51 9.70 -1.75 19.75
N ARG A 52 10.00 -0.59 19.15
CA ARG A 52 9.04 0.20 18.38
C ARG A 52 8.51 -0.55 17.15
N ILE A 53 9.37 -1.33 16.48
CA ILE A 53 8.98 -2.22 15.39
C ILE A 53 8.03 -3.29 15.90
N ALA A 54 8.31 -3.92 17.05
CA ALA A 54 7.46 -4.94 17.62
C ALA A 54 6.06 -4.38 18.00
N GLU A 55 6.01 -3.16 18.53
CA GLU A 55 4.76 -2.47 18.82
C GLU A 55 3.99 -2.10 17.54
N ALA A 56 4.69 -1.58 16.54
CA ALA A 56 4.09 -1.28 15.24
C ALA A 56 3.57 -2.56 14.56
N ARG A 57 4.34 -3.65 14.57
CA ARG A 57 3.91 -4.97 14.08
C ARG A 57 2.66 -5.47 14.79
N LYS A 58 2.55 -5.25 16.10
CA LYS A 58 1.36 -5.61 16.86
C LYS A 58 0.14 -4.80 16.40
N SER A 59 0.33 -3.50 16.11
CA SER A 59 -0.73 -2.63 15.59
C SER A 59 -1.16 -2.98 14.16
N PHE A 60 -0.23 -3.48 13.34
CA PHE A 60 -0.44 -3.89 11.95
C PHE A 60 -0.41 -5.42 11.77
N ALA A 61 -0.56 -6.20 12.86
CA ALA A 61 -0.39 -7.66 12.85
C ALA A 61 -1.25 -8.36 11.79
N ASP A 62 -2.45 -7.83 11.56
CA ASP A 62 -3.40 -8.37 10.59
C ASP A 62 -3.06 -8.00 9.13
N ALA A 63 -2.11 -7.06 8.92
CA ALA A 63 -1.69 -6.55 7.62
C ALA A 63 -0.24 -6.90 7.25
N MET A 64 0.38 -7.84 7.96
CA MET A 64 1.78 -8.23 7.74
C MET A 64 1.99 -8.89 6.36
N PRO A 65 3.19 -8.75 5.77
CA PRO A 65 3.56 -9.50 4.58
C PRO A 65 3.29 -11.00 4.74
N GLY A 66 2.71 -11.61 3.70
CA GLY A 66 2.27 -13.01 3.71
C GLY A 66 0.83 -13.25 4.20
N THR A 67 0.14 -12.24 4.74
CA THR A 67 -1.29 -12.34 5.10
C THR A 67 -2.12 -12.60 3.86
N ASP A 68 -2.93 -13.67 3.86
CA ASP A 68 -3.79 -14.04 2.74
C ASP A 68 -5.08 -13.22 2.76
N LEU A 69 -5.28 -12.41 1.73
CA LEU A 69 -6.46 -11.59 1.52
C LEU A 69 -7.38 -12.14 0.40
N SER A 70 -7.00 -13.25 -0.22
CA SER A 70 -7.71 -13.79 -1.40
C SER A 70 -9.18 -14.12 -1.14
N HIS A 71 -9.56 -14.43 0.10
CA HIS A 71 -10.91 -14.81 0.51
C HIS A 71 -11.91 -13.62 0.55
N TYR A 72 -11.43 -12.37 0.48
CA TYR A 72 -12.33 -11.21 0.50
C TYR A 72 -13.03 -11.02 -0.84
N THR A 73 -14.29 -10.63 -0.74
CA THR A 73 -15.18 -10.36 -1.89
C THR A 73 -15.76 -8.97 -1.81
N PHE A 74 -15.96 -8.36 -2.97
CA PHE A 74 -16.54 -7.02 -3.12
C PHE A 74 -17.54 -7.03 -4.28
N GLU A 75 -18.34 -6.00 -4.39
CA GLU A 75 -19.26 -5.81 -5.51
C GLU A 75 -18.64 -4.87 -6.56
N ASP A 76 -18.75 -5.22 -7.84
CA ASP A 76 -18.33 -4.36 -8.95
C ASP A 76 -19.44 -3.35 -9.36
N ALA A 77 -19.13 -2.52 -10.34
CA ALA A 77 -20.05 -1.50 -10.85
C ALA A 77 -21.32 -2.09 -11.51
N GLN A 78 -21.30 -3.36 -11.91
CA GLN A 78 -22.41 -4.09 -12.50
C GLN A 78 -23.22 -4.87 -11.46
N GLY A 79 -22.83 -4.84 -10.20
CA GLY A 79 -23.48 -5.58 -9.11
C GLY A 79 -23.04 -7.04 -8.98
N LYS A 80 -21.96 -7.42 -9.69
CA LYS A 80 -21.38 -8.76 -9.60
C LYS A 80 -20.42 -8.85 -8.41
N THR A 81 -20.48 -9.96 -7.68
CA THR A 81 -19.47 -10.26 -6.65
C THR A 81 -18.16 -10.66 -7.30
N VAL A 82 -17.08 -10.01 -6.90
CA VAL A 82 -15.70 -10.24 -7.34
C VAL A 82 -14.88 -10.63 -6.12
N SER A 83 -14.13 -11.72 -6.19
CA SER A 83 -13.19 -12.17 -5.17
C SER A 83 -11.77 -11.71 -5.50
N LEU A 84 -10.97 -11.37 -4.48
CA LEU A 84 -9.53 -11.16 -4.70
C LEU A 84 -8.84 -12.44 -5.19
N ALA A 85 -9.43 -13.63 -4.93
CA ALA A 85 -8.95 -14.90 -5.50
C ALA A 85 -9.11 -14.99 -7.02
N ASP A 86 -9.99 -14.21 -7.64
CA ASP A 86 -10.19 -14.19 -9.09
C ASP A 86 -8.95 -13.64 -9.84
N PHE A 87 -8.04 -12.99 -9.10
CA PHE A 87 -6.81 -12.40 -9.64
C PHE A 87 -5.57 -13.28 -9.43
N LYS A 88 -5.71 -14.49 -8.89
CA LYS A 88 -4.58 -15.40 -8.70
C LYS A 88 -3.77 -15.59 -9.98
N GLY A 89 -2.46 -15.69 -9.83
CA GLY A 89 -1.50 -15.73 -10.94
C GLY A 89 -0.99 -14.35 -11.37
N LYS A 90 -1.57 -13.28 -10.84
CA LYS A 90 -1.12 -11.89 -11.09
C LYS A 90 -0.88 -11.16 -9.77
N TYR A 91 0.03 -10.19 -9.79
CA TYR A 91 0.11 -9.20 -8.71
C TYR A 91 -1.14 -8.33 -8.70
N VAL A 92 -1.55 -7.87 -7.52
CA VAL A 92 -2.71 -6.97 -7.40
C VAL A 92 -2.28 -5.68 -6.71
N PHE A 93 -2.39 -4.57 -7.42
CA PHE A 93 -2.25 -3.24 -6.83
C PHE A 93 -3.63 -2.74 -6.44
N ILE A 94 -3.83 -2.47 -5.15
CA ILE A 94 -5.13 -2.03 -4.61
C ILE A 94 -5.02 -0.57 -4.19
N ASP A 95 -5.95 0.24 -4.67
CA ASP A 95 -6.20 1.63 -4.26
C ASP A 95 -7.43 1.70 -3.35
N MET A 96 -7.24 2.14 -2.11
CA MET A 96 -8.32 2.39 -1.16
C MET A 96 -8.71 3.87 -1.20
N TRP A 97 -9.94 4.18 -1.63
CA TRP A 97 -10.36 5.54 -1.92
C TRP A 97 -11.83 5.83 -1.61
N SER A 98 -12.30 7.04 -1.85
CA SER A 98 -13.72 7.41 -1.92
C SER A 98 -13.93 8.66 -2.78
N THR A 99 -15.15 8.87 -3.23
CA THR A 99 -15.53 10.02 -4.07
C THR A 99 -15.38 11.37 -3.36
N GLY A 100 -15.41 11.39 -2.03
CA GLY A 100 -15.20 12.58 -1.21
C GLY A 100 -13.73 12.83 -0.81
N CYS A 101 -12.80 11.95 -1.22
CA CYS A 101 -11.40 12.04 -0.86
C CYS A 101 -10.59 12.79 -1.93
N ASN A 102 -10.42 14.10 -1.79
CA ASN A 102 -9.64 14.91 -2.74
C ASN A 102 -8.19 14.41 -2.93
N PRO A 103 -7.42 14.02 -1.88
CA PRO A 103 -6.09 13.45 -2.07
C PRO A 103 -6.11 12.13 -2.87
N CYS A 104 -7.17 11.30 -2.74
CA CYS A 104 -7.32 10.07 -3.52
C CYS A 104 -7.57 10.39 -4.99
N ILE A 105 -8.45 11.36 -5.27
CA ILE A 105 -8.75 11.82 -6.64
C ILE A 105 -7.49 12.35 -7.31
N GLY A 106 -6.61 13.02 -6.56
CA GLY A 106 -5.31 13.49 -7.03
C GLY A 106 -4.36 12.38 -7.49
N GLU A 107 -4.52 11.15 -7.00
CA GLU A 107 -3.69 9.99 -7.40
C GLU A 107 -4.17 9.33 -8.71
N ILE A 108 -5.42 9.53 -9.13
CA ILE A 108 -6.01 8.88 -10.32
C ILE A 108 -5.16 9.05 -11.59
N PRO A 109 -4.66 10.25 -11.93
CA PRO A 109 -3.82 10.42 -13.13
C PRO A 109 -2.55 9.56 -13.07
N TYR A 110 -1.93 9.44 -11.91
CA TYR A 110 -0.70 8.65 -11.70
C TYR A 110 -0.97 7.16 -11.77
N ILE A 111 -2.11 6.68 -11.24
CA ILE A 111 -2.55 5.28 -11.40
C ILE A 111 -2.70 4.95 -12.89
N ARG A 112 -3.38 5.79 -13.66
CA ARG A 112 -3.55 5.60 -15.12
C ARG A 112 -2.22 5.56 -15.87
N ASP A 113 -1.27 6.40 -15.47
CA ASP A 113 0.06 6.40 -16.08
C ASP A 113 0.80 5.09 -15.78
N LEU A 114 0.75 4.61 -14.54
CA LEU A 114 1.32 3.32 -14.16
C LEU A 114 0.63 2.15 -14.88
N GLU A 115 -0.69 2.14 -14.99
CA GLU A 115 -1.46 1.14 -15.76
C GLU A 115 -0.98 1.08 -17.22
N LYS A 116 -0.82 2.24 -17.85
CA LYS A 116 -0.33 2.34 -19.23
C LYS A 116 1.12 1.87 -19.36
N ARG A 117 1.98 2.32 -18.46
CA ARG A 117 3.41 2.00 -18.44
C ARG A 117 3.68 0.51 -18.23
N LEU A 118 2.88 -0.15 -17.38
CA LEU A 118 3.01 -1.55 -17.02
C LEU A 118 2.02 -2.47 -17.78
N SER A 119 1.45 -1.95 -18.85
CA SER A 119 0.55 -2.72 -19.74
C SER A 119 1.25 -3.99 -20.24
N GLY A 120 0.55 -5.12 -20.19
CA GLY A 120 1.09 -6.43 -20.57
C GLY A 120 1.91 -7.15 -19.48
N LYS A 121 2.21 -6.48 -18.36
CA LYS A 121 2.82 -7.13 -17.19
C LYS A 121 1.75 -7.88 -16.36
N PRO A 122 2.13 -8.91 -15.59
CA PRO A 122 1.21 -9.72 -14.78
C PRO A 122 0.75 -8.98 -13.51
N ILE A 123 0.14 -7.82 -13.67
CA ILE A 123 -0.42 -7.00 -12.59
C ILE A 123 -1.85 -6.59 -12.90
N VAL A 124 -2.71 -6.59 -11.88
CA VAL A 124 -4.10 -6.13 -11.93
C VAL A 124 -4.25 -4.90 -11.06
N TRP A 125 -4.98 -3.91 -11.57
CA TRP A 125 -5.25 -2.65 -10.88
C TRP A 125 -6.69 -2.70 -10.35
N VAL A 126 -6.83 -2.59 -9.04
CA VAL A 126 -8.11 -2.68 -8.33
C VAL A 126 -8.28 -1.42 -7.49
N SER A 127 -9.38 -0.71 -7.68
CA SER A 127 -9.76 0.42 -6.83
C SER A 127 -10.98 0.02 -5.99
N ILE A 128 -10.83 0.04 -4.66
CA ILE A 128 -11.89 -0.32 -3.72
C ILE A 128 -12.39 0.95 -3.04
N SER A 129 -13.61 1.35 -3.39
CA SER A 129 -14.26 2.53 -2.81
C SER A 129 -14.83 2.23 -1.43
N LEU A 130 -14.68 3.19 -0.51
CA LEU A 130 -15.29 3.20 0.82
C LEU A 130 -16.60 4.01 0.88
N ASP A 131 -17.13 4.41 -0.26
CA ASP A 131 -18.40 5.13 -0.32
C ASP A 131 -19.54 4.27 0.20
N LEU A 132 -20.36 4.80 1.11
CA LEU A 132 -21.57 4.15 1.61
C LEU A 132 -22.75 4.30 0.65
N ASN A 133 -22.69 5.28 -0.26
CA ASN A 133 -23.71 5.54 -1.26
C ASN A 133 -23.22 5.04 -2.64
N LYS A 134 -23.67 3.85 -3.01
CA LYS A 134 -23.33 3.22 -4.28
C LYS A 134 -23.66 4.10 -5.50
N LYS A 135 -24.77 4.85 -5.45
CA LYS A 135 -25.15 5.73 -6.56
C LYS A 135 -24.13 6.85 -6.78
N VAL A 136 -23.66 7.48 -5.71
CA VAL A 136 -22.62 8.53 -5.78
C VAL A 136 -21.34 7.97 -6.39
N TRP A 137 -20.93 6.78 -5.97
CA TRP A 137 -19.77 6.09 -6.52
C TRP A 137 -19.96 5.78 -8.02
N LEU A 138 -21.08 5.20 -8.45
CA LEU A 138 -21.36 4.90 -9.86
C LEU A 138 -21.36 6.16 -10.73
N ASP A 139 -22.03 7.24 -10.28
CA ASP A 139 -22.06 8.52 -10.98
C ASP A 139 -20.63 9.08 -11.13
N PHE A 140 -19.77 8.93 -10.12
CA PHE A 140 -18.38 9.34 -10.18
C PHE A 140 -17.58 8.51 -11.20
N LEU A 141 -17.72 7.17 -11.19
CA LEU A 141 -17.02 6.29 -12.14
C LEU A 141 -17.34 6.68 -13.59
N GLN A 142 -18.64 6.89 -13.89
CA GLN A 142 -19.09 7.28 -15.22
C GLN A 142 -18.54 8.65 -15.63
N LYS A 143 -18.66 9.65 -14.74
CA LYS A 143 -18.22 11.03 -15.03
C LYS A 143 -16.71 11.11 -15.28
N ASN A 144 -15.92 10.33 -14.56
CA ASN A 144 -14.46 10.41 -14.60
C ASN A 144 -13.82 9.32 -15.48
N ASN A 145 -14.61 8.47 -16.13
CA ASN A 145 -14.13 7.39 -16.99
C ASN A 145 -13.03 6.56 -16.30
N MET A 146 -13.35 6.04 -15.09
CA MET A 146 -12.38 5.32 -14.26
C MET A 146 -11.92 4.03 -14.95
N SER A 147 -10.60 3.81 -14.96
CA SER A 147 -9.96 2.60 -15.48
C SER A 147 -9.80 1.53 -14.38
N GLY A 148 -9.26 0.38 -14.76
CA GLY A 148 -9.05 -0.74 -13.84
C GLY A 148 -10.34 -1.39 -13.35
N ILE A 149 -10.21 -2.27 -12.38
CA ILE A 149 -11.33 -2.96 -11.74
C ILE A 149 -11.85 -2.10 -10.60
N GLN A 150 -13.10 -1.65 -10.73
CA GLN A 150 -13.74 -0.78 -9.75
C GLN A 150 -14.66 -1.59 -8.85
N LEU A 151 -14.37 -1.60 -7.56
CA LEU A 151 -15.11 -2.33 -6.52
C LEU A 151 -15.61 -1.39 -5.44
N ILE A 152 -16.66 -1.77 -4.74
CA ILE A 152 -17.19 -1.04 -3.59
C ILE A 152 -17.16 -1.89 -2.33
N CYS A 153 -16.77 -1.27 -1.23
CA CYS A 153 -16.77 -1.82 0.11
C CYS A 153 -18.02 -1.33 0.83
N ASP A 154 -19.12 -2.11 0.78
CA ASP A 154 -20.49 -1.75 1.18
C ASP A 154 -20.63 -1.23 2.61
N LYS A 155 -19.71 -1.61 3.51
CA LYS A 155 -19.69 -1.18 4.93
C LYS A 155 -18.68 -0.06 5.21
N GLY A 156 -18.05 0.47 4.15
CA GLY A 156 -17.01 1.49 4.29
C GLY A 156 -15.94 1.07 5.32
N PHE A 157 -15.57 1.96 6.22
CA PHE A 157 -14.57 1.70 7.27
C PHE A 157 -14.94 0.58 8.27
N LYS A 158 -16.17 0.09 8.29
CA LYS A 158 -16.63 -1.01 9.18
C LYS A 158 -16.44 -2.40 8.57
N HIS A 159 -16.02 -2.48 7.32
CA HIS A 159 -15.82 -3.77 6.66
C HIS A 159 -14.64 -4.54 7.28
N PRO A 160 -14.73 -5.88 7.48
CA PRO A 160 -13.65 -6.69 8.07
C PRO A 160 -12.31 -6.56 7.34
N PHE A 161 -12.33 -6.43 6.02
CA PHE A 161 -11.15 -6.19 5.20
C PHE A 161 -10.36 -4.95 5.67
N ILE A 162 -11.06 -3.86 6.01
CA ILE A 162 -10.43 -2.60 6.47
C ILE A 162 -9.65 -2.80 7.76
N LYS A 163 -10.21 -3.57 8.71
CA LYS A 163 -9.50 -3.95 9.93
C LYS A 163 -8.30 -4.83 9.62
N GLN A 164 -8.49 -5.83 8.73
CA GLN A 164 -7.44 -6.77 8.33
C GLN A 164 -6.22 -6.07 7.72
N ILE A 165 -6.43 -5.04 6.90
CA ILE A 165 -5.33 -4.29 6.26
C ILE A 165 -4.79 -3.14 7.11
N GLY A 166 -5.31 -2.93 8.31
CA GLY A 166 -4.88 -1.85 9.21
C GLY A 166 -5.15 -0.45 8.66
N LEU A 167 -6.22 -0.28 7.84
CA LEU A 167 -6.55 1.01 7.24
C LEU A 167 -6.99 2.02 8.30
N SER A 168 -6.21 3.07 8.49
CA SER A 168 -6.53 4.19 9.39
C SER A 168 -7.03 5.44 8.67
N GLY A 169 -6.83 5.53 7.36
CA GLY A 169 -7.23 6.66 6.51
C GLY A 169 -6.95 6.38 5.03
N ILE A 170 -7.51 7.21 4.15
CA ILE A 170 -7.34 7.13 2.70
C ILE A 170 -6.69 8.42 2.17
N PRO A 171 -5.93 8.35 1.05
CA PRO A 171 -5.63 7.16 0.27
C PRO A 171 -4.64 6.21 0.96
N GLN A 172 -4.85 4.92 0.81
CA GLN A 172 -3.88 3.87 1.14
C GLN A 172 -3.77 2.91 -0.03
N PHE A 173 -2.55 2.45 -0.30
CA PHE A 173 -2.27 1.54 -1.41
C PHE A 173 -1.70 0.25 -0.88
N LEU A 174 -2.11 -0.87 -1.47
CA LEU A 174 -1.62 -2.20 -1.12
C LEU A 174 -1.05 -2.89 -2.36
N LEU A 175 -0.09 -3.77 -2.14
CA LEU A 175 0.42 -4.68 -3.14
C LEU A 175 0.29 -6.12 -2.65
N LEU A 176 -0.36 -6.97 -3.46
CA LEU A 176 -0.46 -8.39 -3.22
C LEU A 176 0.36 -9.18 -4.24
N ASP A 177 0.83 -10.36 -3.83
CA ASP A 177 1.50 -11.31 -4.69
C ASP A 177 0.52 -12.11 -5.57
N LYS A 178 1.05 -13.05 -6.37
CA LYS A 178 0.29 -13.90 -7.29
C LYS A 178 -0.64 -14.89 -6.58
N GLU A 179 -0.44 -15.13 -5.29
CA GLU A 179 -1.27 -15.98 -4.44
C GLU A 179 -2.36 -15.20 -3.71
N GLY A 180 -2.35 -13.85 -3.80
CA GLY A 180 -3.28 -12.96 -3.09
C GLY A 180 -2.83 -12.64 -1.67
N LYS A 181 -1.54 -12.82 -1.36
CA LYS A 181 -0.95 -12.49 -0.07
C LYS A 181 -0.34 -11.09 -0.09
N VAL A 182 -0.38 -10.42 1.04
CA VAL A 182 0.19 -9.08 1.21
C VAL A 182 1.70 -9.10 0.97
N ILE A 183 2.18 -8.29 0.04
CA ILE A 183 3.59 -7.88 -0.08
C ILE A 183 3.79 -6.64 0.78
N ASP A 184 2.93 -5.64 0.60
CA ASP A 184 2.96 -4.38 1.35
C ASP A 184 1.52 -3.85 1.51
N ALA A 185 1.08 -3.65 2.75
CA ALA A 185 -0.25 -3.16 3.05
C ALA A 185 -0.37 -1.63 3.03
N ASN A 186 0.75 -0.92 2.89
CA ASN A 186 0.81 0.55 2.85
C ASN A 186 1.94 1.02 1.93
N THR A 187 1.91 0.57 0.68
CA THR A 187 2.95 0.86 -0.31
C THR A 187 2.96 2.34 -0.74
N LEU A 188 4.00 2.71 -1.46
CA LEU A 188 4.17 4.08 -1.95
C LEU A 188 2.97 4.53 -2.79
N ARG A 189 2.65 5.81 -2.72
CA ARG A 189 1.63 6.43 -3.58
C ARG A 189 2.03 6.36 -5.05
N PRO A 190 1.07 6.23 -5.97
CA PRO A 190 1.32 6.28 -7.41
C PRO A 190 2.06 7.55 -7.87
N SER A 191 1.80 8.70 -7.22
CA SER A 191 2.49 9.97 -7.49
C SER A 191 3.95 9.99 -7.04
N ASN A 192 4.41 9.01 -6.24
CA ASN A 192 5.81 8.91 -5.85
C ASN A 192 6.66 8.49 -7.06
N PRO A 193 7.71 9.25 -7.44
CA PRO A 193 8.50 8.97 -8.63
C PRO A 193 9.24 7.62 -8.61
N VAL A 194 9.41 7.02 -7.42
CA VAL A 194 10.05 5.70 -7.25
C VAL A 194 9.05 4.56 -7.51
N MET A 195 7.73 4.79 -7.36
CA MET A 195 6.72 3.74 -7.42
C MET A 195 6.76 2.91 -8.71
N GLY A 196 6.88 3.57 -9.85
CA GLY A 196 6.97 2.86 -11.14
C GLY A 196 8.18 1.93 -11.22
N LYS A 197 9.35 2.37 -10.75
CA LYS A 197 10.58 1.54 -10.72
C LYS A 197 10.45 0.39 -9.73
N LEU A 198 9.81 0.60 -8.58
CA LEU A 198 9.55 -0.44 -7.59
C LEU A 198 8.69 -1.55 -8.18
N LEU A 199 7.59 -1.20 -8.85
CA LEU A 199 6.71 -2.18 -9.49
C LEU A 199 7.43 -2.92 -10.61
N GLU A 200 8.19 -2.23 -11.48
CA GLU A 200 9.01 -2.87 -12.51
C GLU A 200 9.99 -3.88 -11.93
N PHE A 201 10.66 -3.52 -10.84
CA PHE A 201 11.60 -4.41 -10.16
C PHE A 201 10.91 -5.67 -9.62
N ILE A 202 9.75 -5.52 -8.96
CA ILE A 202 8.98 -6.65 -8.42
C ILE A 202 8.49 -7.57 -9.56
N LEU A 203 7.93 -6.99 -10.61
CA LEU A 203 7.33 -7.73 -11.73
C LEU A 203 8.37 -8.49 -12.56
N ASN A 204 9.59 -7.97 -12.68
CA ASN A 204 10.67 -8.60 -13.46
C ASN A 204 11.42 -9.71 -12.69
N ARG A 205 11.33 -9.78 -11.35
CA ARG A 205 11.95 -10.86 -10.54
C ARG A 205 11.14 -12.16 -10.53
N SER A 206 9.99 -12.16 -11.13
CA SER A 206 9.01 -13.27 -11.06
C SER A 206 9.01 -14.14 -12.33
N GLU A 207 9.93 -13.88 -13.23
CA GLU A 207 10.30 -14.72 -14.37
C GLU A 207 11.52 -15.58 -14.00
#